data_002191480edccf59de72b129885cf24a
#
_entry.id   002191480edccf59de72b129885cf24a
#
_cell.length_a   1.000
_cell.length_b   1.000
_cell.length_c   1.000
_cell.angle_alpha   90.00
_cell.angle_beta   90.00
_cell.angle_gamma   90.00
#
_symmetry.space_group_name_H-M   'P 1'
#
loop_
_entity.id
_entity.type
_entity.pdbx_description
1 polymer ?
#
loop_
_entity_poly.entity_id
_entity_poly.type
_entity_poly.pdbx_seq_one_letter_code
_entity_poly.pdbx_strand_id
1 'polypeptide(L)'
;YAGIVHNTFRFKDIGNSKEEQLQGKVGIFKSVPFDHNNSLNWTVSGEIFAGHNKMHRKFLVVDEVFNAKGRYHTYGAAVKNEISKEFRLSEDFSLRPYASLKLEYGRVSKIREKSGEMRLDVKANDYFSVKPEIGTELAYRHYFGANTVKATVGVAYENELGRVANGKNKAKVAGTDADYFNIRGEKDDRTGNVKTDLNLGWDNQRIGVTANVGYDTKGHNVRAGVGLRVIF
;
A
#
# COMPACT_ATOMS: atom_id res chain seq x y z
N TYR A 1 -15.48 -5.37 1.87
CA TYR A 1 -15.01 -4.52 0.77
C TYR A 1 -14.19 -5.33 -0.24
N ALA A 2 -14.18 -4.86 -1.47
CA ALA A 2 -13.30 -5.35 -2.51
C ALA A 2 -12.69 -4.15 -3.25
N GLY A 3 -11.51 -4.31 -3.80
CA GLY A 3 -10.84 -3.24 -4.53
C GLY A 3 -9.81 -3.76 -5.52
N ILE A 4 -9.56 -2.95 -6.54
CA ILE A 4 -8.49 -3.16 -7.52
C ILE A 4 -7.60 -1.92 -7.47
N VAL A 5 -6.29 -2.14 -7.41
CA VAL A 5 -5.29 -1.09 -7.35
C VAL A 5 -4.30 -1.29 -8.49
N HIS A 6 -4.02 -0.24 -9.21
CA HIS A 6 -2.94 -0.21 -10.19
C HIS A 6 -1.83 0.70 -9.69
N ASN A 7 -0.63 0.17 -9.57
CA ASN A 7 0.57 0.90 -9.16
C ASN A 7 1.59 0.90 -10.28
N THR A 8 2.32 2.00 -10.40
CA THR A 8 3.49 2.11 -11.24
C THR A 8 4.66 2.59 -10.40
N PHE A 9 5.66 1.74 -10.26
CA PHE A 9 6.92 2.06 -9.58
C PHE A 9 7.95 2.44 -10.62
N ARG A 10 8.65 3.54 -10.38
CA ARG A 10 9.80 3.97 -11.17
C ARG A 10 11.00 4.02 -10.25
N PHE A 11 12.02 3.26 -10.58
CA PHE A 11 13.24 3.19 -9.79
C PHE A 11 14.21 4.26 -10.30
N LYS A 12 14.81 5.00 -9.37
CA LYS A 12 15.86 5.99 -9.69
C LYS A 12 17.21 5.29 -9.85
N ASP A 13 17.26 4.33 -10.73
CA ASP A 13 18.48 3.66 -11.15
C ASP A 13 19.01 4.26 -12.47
N ILE A 14 20.22 3.90 -12.85
CA ILE A 14 20.89 4.40 -14.08
C ILE A 14 20.03 4.14 -15.34
N GLY A 15 19.19 3.11 -15.30
CA GLY A 15 18.37 2.70 -16.44
C GLY A 15 16.93 3.16 -16.41
N ASN A 16 16.45 3.83 -15.34
CA ASN A 16 15.04 4.10 -15.12
C ASN A 16 14.17 2.83 -15.19
N SER A 17 14.50 1.83 -14.40
CA SER A 17 13.71 0.61 -14.29
C SER A 17 12.27 0.92 -13.86
N LYS A 18 11.34 0.10 -14.32
CA LYS A 18 9.90 0.31 -14.10
C LYS A 18 9.23 -0.99 -13.68
N GLU A 19 8.29 -0.89 -12.79
CA GLU A 19 7.38 -1.97 -12.44
C GLU A 19 5.93 -1.50 -12.46
N GLU A 20 5.07 -2.30 -13.08
CA GLU A 20 3.63 -2.11 -13.10
C GLU A 20 2.98 -3.25 -12.33
N GLN A 21 2.14 -2.91 -11.37
CA GLN A 21 1.40 -3.85 -10.55
C GLN A 21 -0.10 -3.61 -10.71
N LEU A 22 -0.83 -4.66 -11.01
CA LEU A 22 -2.28 -4.71 -10.87
C LEU A 22 -2.62 -5.66 -9.72
N GLN A 23 -3.23 -5.13 -8.66
CA GLN A 23 -3.55 -5.89 -7.45
C GLN A 23 -5.04 -5.86 -7.18
N GLY A 24 -5.64 -7.03 -6.98
CA GLY A 24 -6.97 -7.19 -6.42
C GLY A 24 -6.88 -7.49 -4.93
N LYS A 25 -7.84 -6.99 -4.16
CA LYS A 25 -7.98 -7.28 -2.73
C LYS A 25 -9.42 -7.41 -2.31
N VAL A 26 -9.66 -8.30 -1.36
CA VAL A 26 -10.95 -8.49 -0.70
C VAL A 26 -10.71 -8.54 0.79
N GLY A 27 -11.56 -7.87 1.56
CA GLY A 27 -11.43 -7.83 3.00
C GLY A 27 -12.75 -7.62 3.72
N ILE A 28 -12.70 -7.89 5.00
CA ILE A 28 -13.78 -7.65 5.95
C ILE A 28 -13.28 -6.76 7.07
N PHE A 29 -14.17 -6.02 7.69
CA PHE A 29 -13.84 -5.25 8.88
C PHE A 29 -15.01 -5.26 9.86
N LYS A 30 -14.69 -5.05 11.13
CA LYS A 30 -15.66 -4.83 12.19
C LYS A 30 -15.16 -3.72 13.09
N SER A 31 -16.03 -2.77 13.40
CA SER A 31 -15.78 -1.71 14.38
C SER A 31 -16.68 -1.94 15.60
N VAL A 32 -16.10 -1.85 16.77
CA VAL A 32 -16.78 -2.04 18.06
C VAL A 32 -16.56 -0.80 18.91
N PRO A 33 -17.61 -0.07 19.28
CA PRO A 33 -17.50 1.03 20.22
C PRO A 33 -17.24 0.52 21.65
N PHE A 34 -16.38 1.22 22.38
CA PHE A 34 -16.08 0.93 23.78
C PHE A 34 -16.81 1.86 24.78
N ASP A 35 -17.37 2.95 24.28
CA ASP A 35 -18.07 3.92 25.08
C ASP A 35 -19.53 4.12 24.61
N HIS A 36 -20.37 4.63 25.50
CA HIS A 36 -21.79 4.89 25.24
C HIS A 36 -22.01 5.95 24.14
N ASN A 37 -21.03 6.82 23.92
CA ASN A 37 -21.11 7.89 22.92
C ASN A 37 -20.54 7.45 21.56
N ASN A 38 -20.11 6.20 21.42
CA ASN A 38 -19.46 5.66 20.20
C ASN A 38 -18.25 6.49 19.75
N SER A 39 -17.61 7.19 20.68
CA SER A 39 -16.45 8.03 20.37
C SER A 39 -15.14 7.27 20.38
N LEU A 40 -15.00 6.26 21.26
CA LEU A 40 -13.86 5.36 21.34
C LEU A 40 -14.19 4.06 20.59
N ASN A 41 -13.47 3.78 19.53
CA ASN A 41 -13.73 2.63 18.67
C ASN A 41 -12.51 1.74 18.54
N TRP A 42 -12.75 0.44 18.55
CA TRP A 42 -11.79 -0.58 18.12
C TRP A 42 -12.24 -1.16 16.78
N THR A 43 -11.38 -1.07 15.79
CA THR A 43 -11.63 -1.60 14.44
C THR A 43 -10.63 -2.69 14.12
N VAL A 44 -11.12 -3.85 13.75
CA VAL A 44 -10.34 -4.97 13.24
C VAL A 44 -10.69 -5.16 11.78
N SER A 45 -9.68 -5.29 10.94
CA SER A 45 -9.88 -5.66 9.53
C SER A 45 -8.94 -6.77 9.13
N GLY A 46 -9.43 -7.63 8.23
CA GLY A 46 -8.65 -8.67 7.57
C GLY A 46 -8.81 -8.54 6.06
N GLU A 47 -7.73 -8.67 5.33
CA GLU A 47 -7.74 -8.64 3.86
C GLU A 47 -6.85 -9.73 3.28
N ILE A 48 -7.24 -10.24 2.13
CA ILE A 48 -6.42 -11.05 1.24
C ILE A 48 -6.18 -10.29 -0.05
N PHE A 49 -5.03 -10.47 -0.64
CA PHE A 49 -4.69 -9.80 -1.89
C PHE A 49 -3.91 -10.71 -2.83
N ALA A 50 -4.08 -10.43 -4.12
CA ALA A 50 -3.30 -11.04 -5.18
C ALA A 50 -2.96 -9.99 -6.25
N GLY A 51 -1.73 -9.98 -6.71
CA GLY A 51 -1.22 -9.02 -7.69
C GLY A 51 -0.49 -9.69 -8.85
N HIS A 52 -0.63 -9.10 -10.02
CA HIS A 52 0.17 -9.40 -11.20
C HIS A 52 1.14 -8.24 -11.43
N ASN A 53 2.43 -8.57 -11.52
CA ASN A 53 3.50 -7.60 -11.64
C ASN A 53 4.23 -7.79 -12.98
N LYS A 54 4.51 -6.68 -13.65
CA LYS A 54 5.34 -6.62 -14.85
C LYS A 54 6.54 -5.74 -14.54
N MET A 55 7.70 -6.34 -14.49
CA MET A 55 8.97 -5.67 -14.23
C MET A 55 9.73 -5.44 -15.53
N HIS A 56 10.27 -4.26 -15.67
CA HIS A 56 11.18 -3.88 -16.73
C HIS A 56 12.44 -3.32 -16.07
N ARG A 57 13.44 -4.16 -15.94
CA ARG A 57 14.72 -3.83 -15.31
C ARG A 57 15.69 -3.39 -16.39
N LYS A 58 16.40 -2.29 -16.12
CA LYS A 58 17.54 -1.82 -16.90
C LYS A 58 18.74 -1.74 -15.99
N PHE A 59 19.90 -2.09 -16.49
CA PHE A 59 21.14 -2.08 -15.70
C PHE A 59 22.33 -1.86 -16.62
N LEU A 60 23.37 -1.26 -16.07
CA LEU A 60 24.60 -0.95 -16.77
C LEU A 60 25.60 -2.07 -16.52
N VAL A 61 26.23 -2.55 -17.59
CA VAL A 61 27.38 -3.46 -17.50
C VAL A 61 28.49 -2.84 -18.36
N VAL A 62 29.58 -2.45 -17.71
CA VAL A 62 30.66 -1.64 -18.33
C VAL A 62 30.05 -0.34 -18.83
N ASP A 63 29.92 -0.13 -20.13
CA ASP A 63 29.34 1.09 -20.73
C ASP A 63 28.05 0.83 -21.52
N GLU A 64 27.48 -0.38 -21.42
CA GLU A 64 26.29 -0.77 -22.16
C GLU A 64 25.07 -0.96 -21.23
N VAL A 65 23.90 -0.46 -21.67
CA VAL A 65 22.64 -0.60 -20.93
C VAL A 65 21.89 -1.83 -21.43
N PHE A 66 21.78 -2.81 -20.55
CA PHE A 66 21.02 -4.03 -20.78
C PHE A 66 19.60 -3.94 -20.26
N ASN A 67 18.69 -4.66 -20.91
CA ASN A 67 17.29 -4.72 -20.55
C ASN A 67 16.90 -6.15 -20.17
N ALA A 68 16.03 -6.28 -19.18
CA ALA A 68 15.36 -7.53 -18.89
C ALA A 68 13.90 -7.29 -18.49
N LYS A 69 13.01 -8.16 -18.93
CA LYS A 69 11.58 -8.11 -18.62
C LYS A 69 11.13 -9.39 -17.94
N GLY A 70 10.47 -9.23 -16.82
CA GLY A 70 9.89 -10.33 -16.05
C GLY A 70 8.43 -10.09 -15.70
N ARG A 71 7.71 -11.18 -15.46
CA ARG A 71 6.36 -11.17 -14.89
C ARG A 71 6.34 -12.09 -13.68
N TYR A 72 5.65 -11.66 -12.65
CA TYR A 72 5.50 -12.43 -11.43
C TYR A 72 4.22 -12.10 -10.70
N HIS A 73 3.87 -12.88 -9.71
CA HIS A 73 2.68 -12.68 -8.90
C HIS A 73 3.07 -12.42 -7.45
N THR A 74 2.27 -11.59 -6.80
CA THR A 74 2.30 -11.39 -5.36
C THR A 74 0.96 -11.79 -4.78
N TYR A 75 0.95 -12.43 -3.63
CA TYR A 75 -0.27 -12.76 -2.91
C TYR A 75 0.01 -12.84 -1.42
N GLY A 76 -1.01 -12.57 -0.64
CA GLY A 76 -0.86 -12.56 0.80
C GLY A 76 -2.13 -12.20 1.54
N ALA A 77 -1.97 -12.02 2.83
CA ALA A 77 -3.03 -11.63 3.74
C ALA A 77 -2.51 -10.59 4.74
N ALA A 78 -3.41 -9.72 5.19
CA ALA A 78 -3.08 -8.75 6.23
C ALA A 78 -4.21 -8.65 7.26
N VAL A 79 -3.82 -8.35 8.49
CA VAL A 79 -4.74 -8.03 9.59
C VAL A 79 -4.32 -6.67 10.14
N LYS A 80 -5.27 -5.76 10.29
CA LYS A 80 -5.06 -4.45 10.93
C LYS A 80 -5.97 -4.34 12.15
N ASN A 81 -5.38 -3.94 13.27
CA ASN A 81 -6.09 -3.52 14.46
C ASN A 81 -5.89 -2.01 14.62
N GLU A 82 -6.96 -1.30 14.91
CA GLU A 82 -6.93 0.16 15.10
C GLU A 82 -7.78 0.53 16.29
N ILE A 83 -7.25 1.39 17.15
CA ILE A 83 -7.99 2.06 18.22
C ILE A 83 -8.03 3.54 17.84
N SER A 84 -9.21 4.12 17.85
CA SER A 84 -9.42 5.52 17.54
C SER A 84 -10.42 6.17 18.47
N LYS A 85 -10.24 7.47 18.71
CA LYS A 85 -11.19 8.27 19.49
C LYS A 85 -11.60 9.50 18.71
N GLU A 86 -12.90 9.73 18.59
CA GLU A 86 -13.42 10.92 17.92
C GLU A 86 -13.73 11.99 18.98
N PHE A 87 -13.17 13.18 18.79
CA PHE A 87 -13.45 14.39 19.56
C PHE A 87 -14.22 15.35 18.69
N ARG A 88 -15.44 15.68 19.07
CA ARG A 88 -16.23 16.70 18.38
C ARG A 88 -15.76 18.08 18.80
N LEU A 89 -15.20 18.85 17.86
CA LEU A 89 -14.68 20.19 18.11
C LEU A 89 -15.78 21.25 17.92
N SER A 90 -16.69 21.02 16.96
CA SER A 90 -17.87 21.86 16.70
C SER A 90 -18.97 21.01 16.06
N GLU A 91 -20.04 21.64 15.57
CA GLU A 91 -21.11 20.92 14.86
C GLU A 91 -20.61 20.22 13.60
N ASP A 92 -19.69 20.87 12.87
CA ASP A 92 -19.18 20.39 11.59
C ASP A 92 -17.78 19.76 11.68
N PHE A 93 -17.02 20.04 12.75
CA PHE A 93 -15.62 19.60 12.86
C PHE A 93 -15.43 18.53 13.93
N SER A 94 -14.68 17.49 13.57
CA SER A 94 -14.20 16.46 14.50
C SER A 94 -12.72 16.15 14.29
N LEU A 95 -12.03 15.79 15.37
CA LEU A 95 -10.65 15.33 15.41
C LEU A 95 -10.61 13.87 15.83
N ARG A 96 -9.94 13.02 15.07
CA ARG A 96 -9.84 11.59 15.32
C ARG A 96 -8.38 11.13 15.41
N PRO A 97 -7.73 11.20 16.58
CA PRO A 97 -6.48 10.48 16.79
C PRO A 97 -6.72 8.97 16.77
N TYR A 98 -5.72 8.24 16.29
CA TYR A 98 -5.74 6.79 16.24
C TYR A 98 -4.35 6.18 16.40
N ALA A 99 -4.33 4.92 16.82
CA ALA A 99 -3.16 4.07 16.78
C ALA A 99 -3.54 2.73 16.14
N SER A 100 -2.68 2.21 15.30
CA SER A 100 -2.95 0.93 14.64
C SER A 100 -1.71 0.05 14.53
N LEU A 101 -1.95 -1.24 14.39
CA LEU A 101 -0.94 -2.25 14.09
C LEU A 101 -1.44 -3.08 12.91
N LYS A 102 -0.70 -3.05 11.80
CA LYS A 102 -0.93 -3.91 10.65
C LYS A 102 0.13 -5.00 10.62
N LEU A 103 -0.33 -6.24 10.53
CA LEU A 103 0.48 -7.42 10.27
C LEU A 103 0.17 -7.91 8.86
N GLU A 104 1.20 -8.11 8.04
CA GLU A 104 1.02 -8.57 6.68
C GLU A 104 2.02 -9.69 6.37
N TYR A 105 1.49 -10.79 5.84
CA TYR A 105 2.29 -11.86 5.28
C TYR A 105 2.03 -11.93 3.78
N GLY A 106 3.10 -12.01 3.00
CA GLY A 106 2.98 -12.12 1.56
C GLY A 106 4.07 -12.97 0.94
N ARG A 107 3.80 -13.40 -0.28
CA ARG A 107 4.70 -14.18 -1.10
C ARG A 107 4.85 -13.59 -2.47
N VAL A 108 6.08 -13.49 -2.91
CA VAL A 108 6.48 -13.17 -4.28
C VAL A 108 6.77 -14.46 -5.00
N SER A 109 6.09 -14.71 -6.12
CA SER A 109 6.32 -15.90 -6.92
C SER A 109 7.72 -15.88 -7.57
N LYS A 110 8.15 -17.00 -8.11
CA LYS A 110 9.37 -17.07 -8.92
C LYS A 110 9.30 -16.07 -10.08
N ILE A 111 10.38 -15.30 -10.27
CA ILE A 111 10.51 -14.37 -11.40
C ILE A 111 11.40 -15.05 -12.44
N ARG A 112 10.86 -15.21 -13.64
CA ARG A 112 11.62 -15.64 -14.82
C ARG A 112 11.65 -14.50 -15.82
N GLU A 113 12.82 -13.92 -16.01
CA GLU A 113 12.99 -12.91 -17.04
C GLU A 113 12.97 -13.57 -18.43
N LYS A 114 12.13 -13.07 -19.31
CA LYS A 114 11.86 -13.71 -20.62
C LYS A 114 12.56 -13.05 -21.78
N SER A 115 12.96 -11.80 -21.65
CA SER A 115 13.61 -11.05 -22.72
C SER A 115 14.75 -10.23 -22.16
N GLY A 116 15.78 -10.06 -22.97
CA GLY A 116 17.02 -9.37 -22.62
C GLY A 116 18.23 -10.32 -22.71
N GLU A 117 19.39 -9.74 -22.74
CA GLU A 117 20.66 -10.50 -22.91
C GLU A 117 21.13 -11.13 -21.61
N MET A 118 21.00 -10.42 -20.49
CA MET A 118 21.32 -10.93 -19.15
C MET A 118 20.05 -11.11 -18.31
N ARG A 119 19.45 -12.26 -18.45
CA ARG A 119 18.21 -12.63 -17.74
C ARG A 119 18.52 -13.33 -16.44
N LEU A 120 17.68 -13.08 -15.43
CA LEU A 120 17.75 -13.75 -14.14
C LEU A 120 16.52 -14.62 -13.90
N ASP A 121 16.78 -15.76 -13.28
CA ASP A 121 15.79 -16.59 -12.62
C ASP A 121 15.88 -16.33 -11.11
N VAL A 122 14.88 -15.63 -10.54
CA VAL A 122 14.82 -15.31 -9.11
C VAL A 122 13.87 -16.28 -8.41
N LYS A 123 14.32 -16.90 -7.31
CA LYS A 123 13.46 -17.79 -6.52
C LYS A 123 12.29 -17.04 -5.89
N ALA A 124 11.20 -17.77 -5.66
CA ALA A 124 10.11 -17.27 -4.84
C ALA A 124 10.59 -16.91 -3.44
N ASN A 125 10.01 -15.88 -2.85
CA ASN A 125 10.37 -15.41 -1.52
C ASN A 125 9.11 -15.00 -0.74
N ASP A 126 9.16 -15.21 0.57
CA ASP A 126 8.11 -14.80 1.49
C ASP A 126 8.56 -13.55 2.26
N TYR A 127 7.62 -12.69 2.60
CA TYR A 127 7.88 -11.54 3.44
C TYR A 127 6.86 -11.43 4.57
N PHE A 128 7.29 -10.84 5.66
CA PHE A 128 6.45 -10.53 6.80
C PHE A 128 6.67 -9.06 7.19
N SER A 129 5.59 -8.32 7.28
CA SER A 129 5.57 -6.89 7.59
C SER A 129 4.83 -6.65 8.88
N VAL A 130 5.39 -5.81 9.74
CA VAL A 130 4.81 -5.36 11.01
C VAL A 130 4.85 -3.84 11.01
N LYS A 131 3.67 -3.22 10.88
CA LYS A 131 3.53 -1.77 10.71
C LYS A 131 2.70 -1.16 11.84
N PRO A 132 3.34 -0.74 12.94
CA PRO A 132 2.71 0.19 13.87
C PRO A 132 2.56 1.56 13.20
N GLU A 133 1.41 2.19 13.44
CA GLU A 133 1.08 3.52 12.93
C GLU A 133 0.36 4.32 13.99
N ILE A 134 0.71 5.60 14.14
CA ILE A 134 -0.03 6.58 14.92
C ILE A 134 -0.40 7.74 14.01
N GLY A 135 -1.60 8.26 14.16
CA GLY A 135 -2.05 9.35 13.29
C GLY A 135 -3.21 10.13 13.88
N THR A 136 -3.58 11.17 13.17
CA THR A 136 -4.76 11.96 13.47
C THR A 136 -5.43 12.41 12.18
N GLU A 137 -6.75 12.51 12.22
CA GLU A 137 -7.57 13.00 11.14
C GLU A 137 -8.41 14.17 11.64
N LEU A 138 -8.41 15.27 10.91
CA LEU A 138 -9.36 16.35 11.05
C LEU A 138 -10.44 16.20 9.99
N ALA A 139 -11.67 16.03 10.41
CA ALA A 139 -12.82 15.88 9.52
C ALA A 139 -13.75 17.10 9.64
N TYR A 140 -14.15 17.61 8.49
CA TYR A 140 -15.25 18.53 8.30
C TYR A 140 -16.41 17.77 7.69
N ARG A 141 -17.61 17.92 8.26
CA ARG A 141 -18.86 17.34 7.74
C ARG A 141 -19.99 18.34 7.88
N HIS A 142 -20.56 18.70 6.77
CA HIS A 142 -21.69 19.62 6.73
C HIS A 142 -22.90 19.00 6.03
N TYR A 143 -24.07 19.18 6.63
CA TYR A 143 -25.34 18.67 6.12
C TYR A 143 -26.16 19.81 5.53
N PHE A 144 -26.62 19.65 4.31
CA PHE A 144 -27.52 20.59 3.65
C PHE A 144 -28.66 19.85 2.95
N GLY A 145 -29.81 19.84 3.60
CA GLY A 145 -30.97 19.03 3.19
C GLY A 145 -30.64 17.54 3.20
N ALA A 146 -30.84 16.86 2.07
CA ALA A 146 -30.56 15.43 1.92
C ALA A 146 -29.10 15.14 1.54
N ASN A 147 -28.26 16.16 1.41
CA ASN A 147 -26.87 16.02 0.99
C ASN A 147 -25.91 16.20 2.16
N THR A 148 -24.76 15.56 2.06
CA THR A 148 -23.64 15.70 3.00
C THR A 148 -22.36 15.96 2.22
N VAL A 149 -21.60 16.97 2.64
CA VAL A 149 -20.22 17.18 2.20
C VAL A 149 -19.28 16.78 3.33
N LYS A 150 -18.22 16.05 2.98
CA LYS A 150 -17.19 15.65 3.92
C LYS A 150 -15.83 15.97 3.35
N ALA A 151 -14.97 16.58 4.15
CA ALA A 151 -13.56 16.73 3.88
C ALA A 151 -12.77 16.17 5.07
N THR A 152 -11.73 15.38 4.81
CA THR A 152 -10.88 14.82 5.87
C THR A 152 -9.42 15.01 5.49
N VAL A 153 -8.65 15.59 6.40
CA VAL A 153 -7.19 15.70 6.28
C VAL A 153 -6.58 14.82 7.36
N GLY A 154 -5.71 13.92 6.94
CA GLY A 154 -5.01 12.98 7.83
C GLY A 154 -3.50 13.17 7.78
N VAL A 155 -2.85 12.99 8.93
CA VAL A 155 -1.41 12.87 9.07
C VAL A 155 -1.11 11.68 9.96
N ALA A 156 -0.18 10.83 9.53
CA ALA A 156 0.23 9.65 10.28
C ALA A 156 1.73 9.39 10.18
N TYR A 157 2.26 8.73 11.19
CA TYR A 157 3.61 8.17 11.18
C TYR A 157 3.50 6.64 11.31
N GLU A 158 4.05 5.96 10.33
CA GLU A 158 4.13 4.50 10.26
C GLU A 158 5.59 4.06 10.37
N ASN A 159 5.85 2.98 11.08
CA ASN A 159 7.17 2.34 11.08
C ASN A 159 7.08 0.92 10.52
N GLU A 160 8.15 0.42 9.91
CA GLU A 160 8.25 -0.96 9.42
C GLU A 160 9.24 -1.74 10.28
N LEU A 161 8.72 -2.65 11.09
CA LEU A 161 9.50 -3.49 12.01
C LEU A 161 9.71 -4.91 11.46
N GLY A 162 9.07 -5.26 10.35
CA GLY A 162 9.16 -6.56 9.71
C GLY A 162 10.38 -6.70 8.79
N ARG A 163 10.57 -7.93 8.29
CA ARG A 163 11.64 -8.25 7.32
C ARG A 163 11.13 -8.13 5.89
N VAL A 164 10.68 -6.96 5.48
CA VAL A 164 10.07 -6.78 4.15
C VAL A 164 11.10 -6.51 3.06
N ALA A 165 12.03 -5.61 3.32
CA ALA A 165 12.89 -5.07 2.27
C ALA A 165 14.33 -5.60 2.29
N ASN A 166 14.76 -6.24 3.37
CA ASN A 166 16.13 -6.72 3.54
C ASN A 166 16.30 -8.20 3.23
N GLY A 167 15.32 -8.82 2.58
CA GLY A 167 15.36 -10.22 2.18
C GLY A 167 16.47 -10.43 1.16
N LYS A 168 17.35 -11.39 1.47
CA LYS A 168 18.24 -11.95 0.46
C LYS A 168 17.40 -12.77 -0.49
N ASN A 169 17.30 -12.37 -1.74
CA ASN A 169 16.74 -13.19 -2.78
C ASN A 169 17.83 -14.03 -3.42
N LYS A 170 17.48 -15.24 -3.83
CA LYS A 170 18.40 -16.10 -4.59
C LYS A 170 18.06 -16.02 -6.07
N ALA A 171 19.07 -15.69 -6.87
CA ALA A 171 18.94 -15.62 -8.32
C ALA A 171 20.05 -16.42 -9.00
N LYS A 172 19.81 -16.84 -10.23
CA LYS A 172 20.83 -17.36 -11.15
C LYS A 172 20.66 -16.74 -12.52
N VAL A 173 21.71 -16.74 -13.31
CA VAL A 173 21.64 -16.35 -14.71
C VAL A 173 20.80 -17.38 -15.46
N ALA A 174 19.76 -16.92 -16.14
CA ALA A 174 18.84 -17.80 -16.85
C ALA A 174 19.50 -18.45 -18.07
N GLY A 175 19.24 -19.75 -18.26
CA GLY A 175 19.81 -20.50 -19.38
C GLY A 175 21.25 -20.95 -19.19
N THR A 176 21.79 -20.83 -17.98
CA THR A 176 23.12 -21.35 -17.61
C THR A 176 23.04 -22.37 -16.49
N ASP A 177 24.07 -23.18 -16.37
CA ASP A 177 24.26 -24.13 -15.24
C ASP A 177 24.87 -23.47 -14.00
N ALA A 178 24.97 -22.12 -14.00
CA ALA A 178 25.51 -21.36 -12.88
C ALA A 178 24.71 -21.58 -11.59
N ASP A 179 25.41 -21.63 -10.47
CA ASP A 179 24.80 -21.71 -9.16
C ASP A 179 23.98 -20.44 -8.79
N TYR A 180 23.06 -20.61 -7.84
CA TYR A 180 22.32 -19.50 -7.30
C TYR A 180 23.21 -18.60 -6.43
N PHE A 181 23.21 -17.33 -6.71
CA PHE A 181 23.84 -16.29 -5.91
C PHE A 181 22.79 -15.45 -5.16
N ASN A 182 23.24 -14.78 -4.10
CA ASN A 182 22.36 -13.89 -3.35
C ASN A 182 22.32 -12.51 -4.01
N ILE A 183 21.11 -12.02 -4.27
CA ILE A 183 20.86 -10.64 -4.64
C ILE A 183 20.21 -9.92 -3.44
N ARG A 184 20.59 -8.68 -3.25
CA ARG A 184 19.94 -7.77 -2.29
C ARG A 184 19.48 -6.56 -3.07
N GLY A 185 18.29 -6.04 -2.74
CA GLY A 185 17.92 -4.68 -3.07
C GLY A 185 18.81 -3.69 -2.29
N GLU A 186 18.78 -2.46 -2.69
CA GLU A 186 19.38 -1.37 -1.91
C GLU A 186 18.78 -1.35 -0.52
N LYS A 187 19.63 -1.26 0.50
CA LYS A 187 19.18 -1.23 1.88
C LYS A 187 18.53 0.12 2.15
N ASP A 188 17.23 0.14 2.36
CA ASP A 188 16.55 1.32 2.86
C ASP A 188 16.71 1.36 4.39
N ASP A 189 17.58 2.24 4.88
CA ASP A 189 17.78 2.47 6.31
C ASP A 189 16.61 3.22 6.95
N ARG A 190 15.68 3.74 6.16
CA ARG A 190 14.50 4.44 6.65
C ARG A 190 13.40 3.43 6.97
N THR A 191 13.18 3.21 8.25
CA THR A 191 12.04 2.39 8.72
C THR A 191 10.76 3.23 8.87
N GLY A 192 10.90 4.54 9.10
CA GLY A 192 9.79 5.45 9.30
C GLY A 192 9.23 6.06 8.02
N ASN A 193 7.91 6.28 8.01
CA ASN A 193 7.16 6.84 6.91
C ASN A 193 6.12 7.84 7.43
N VAL A 194 6.17 9.09 6.98
CA VAL A 194 5.12 10.07 7.23
C VAL A 194 4.13 10.01 6.07
N LYS A 195 2.86 9.85 6.40
CA LYS A 195 1.75 9.80 5.46
C LYS A 195 0.86 11.01 5.64
N THR A 196 0.39 11.56 4.54
CA THR A 196 -0.65 12.60 4.54
C THR A 196 -1.74 12.19 3.57
N ASP A 197 -2.98 12.38 3.97
CA ASP A 197 -4.14 12.03 3.17
C ASP A 197 -5.16 13.16 3.18
N LEU A 198 -5.73 13.45 2.01
CA LEU A 198 -6.89 14.31 1.82
C LEU A 198 -8.01 13.48 1.21
N ASN A 199 -9.16 13.46 1.86
CA ASN A 199 -10.34 12.81 1.34
C ASN A 199 -11.46 13.85 1.23
N LEU A 200 -12.11 13.89 0.08
CA LEU A 200 -13.29 14.71 -0.19
C LEU A 200 -14.44 13.78 -0.52
N GLY A 201 -15.60 14.04 0.02
CA GLY A 201 -16.79 13.24 -0.21
C GLY A 201 -18.02 14.14 -0.34
N TRP A 202 -18.89 13.73 -1.23
CA TRP A 202 -20.25 14.23 -1.32
C TRP A 202 -21.19 13.02 -1.39
N ASP A 203 -22.24 13.04 -0.60
CA ASP A 203 -23.27 12.02 -0.70
C ASP A 203 -24.66 12.58 -0.50
N ASN A 204 -25.61 11.90 -1.11
CA ASN A 204 -27.01 11.97 -0.77
C ASN A 204 -27.48 10.56 -0.37
N GLN A 205 -28.76 10.41 -0.07
CA GLN A 205 -29.31 9.11 0.39
C GLN A 205 -29.11 7.94 -0.59
N ARG A 206 -28.80 8.20 -1.87
CA ARG A 206 -28.69 7.18 -2.93
C ARG A 206 -27.31 7.11 -3.56
N ILE A 207 -26.65 8.22 -3.74
CA ILE A 207 -25.38 8.31 -4.47
C ILE A 207 -24.35 8.98 -3.58
N GLY A 208 -23.14 8.42 -3.54
CA GLY A 208 -21.99 9.04 -2.92
C GLY A 208 -20.79 9.04 -3.85
N VAL A 209 -20.11 10.16 -3.92
CA VAL A 209 -18.86 10.31 -4.68
C VAL A 209 -17.75 10.68 -3.69
N THR A 210 -16.61 10.03 -3.84
CA THR A 210 -15.42 10.33 -3.03
C THR A 210 -14.22 10.51 -3.92
N ALA A 211 -13.33 11.43 -3.54
CA ALA A 211 -12.03 11.60 -4.13
C ALA A 211 -10.98 11.61 -3.00
N ASN A 212 -9.87 10.94 -3.21
CA ASN A 212 -8.79 10.94 -2.25
C ASN A 212 -7.44 11.18 -2.92
N VAL A 213 -6.55 11.86 -2.20
CA VAL A 213 -5.15 12.03 -2.56
C VAL A 213 -4.32 11.79 -1.30
N GLY A 214 -3.27 11.01 -1.43
CA GLY A 214 -2.34 10.72 -0.35
C GLY A 214 -0.90 10.82 -0.82
N TYR A 215 -0.02 11.15 0.09
CA TYR A 215 1.42 11.18 -0.11
C TYR A 215 2.12 10.47 1.04
N ASP A 216 3.18 9.74 0.75
CA ASP A 216 4.07 9.17 1.76
C ASP A 216 5.54 9.48 1.47
N THR A 217 6.30 9.68 2.55
CA THR A 217 7.71 10.12 2.46
C THR A 217 8.67 8.98 2.17
N LYS A 218 8.32 7.74 2.51
CA LYS A 218 9.23 6.60 2.39
C LYS A 218 9.51 6.22 0.94
N GLY A 219 8.62 6.38 0.06
CA GLY A 219 8.80 6.06 -1.36
C GLY A 219 8.55 7.26 -2.26
N HIS A 220 8.29 8.43 -1.68
CA HIS A 220 7.79 9.60 -2.41
C HIS A 220 6.56 9.23 -3.27
N ASN A 221 5.71 8.36 -2.71
CA ASN A 221 4.55 7.85 -3.43
C ASN A 221 3.38 8.81 -3.33
N VAL A 222 2.78 9.12 -4.47
CA VAL A 222 1.50 9.82 -4.55
C VAL A 222 0.42 8.80 -4.86
N ARG A 223 -0.64 8.81 -4.10
CA ARG A 223 -1.83 7.98 -4.31
C ARG A 223 -3.01 8.90 -4.63
N ALA A 224 -3.81 8.51 -5.60
CA ALA A 224 -5.06 9.19 -5.90
C ALA A 224 -6.13 8.16 -6.21
N GLY A 225 -7.37 8.45 -5.85
CA GLY A 225 -8.49 7.57 -6.11
C GLY A 225 -9.81 8.32 -6.16
N VAL A 226 -10.77 7.72 -6.87
CA VAL A 226 -12.15 8.18 -6.93
C VAL A 226 -13.04 6.99 -6.61
N GLY A 227 -14.07 7.20 -5.80
CA GLY A 227 -15.05 6.19 -5.44
C GLY A 227 -16.47 6.64 -5.77
N LEU A 228 -17.29 5.70 -6.18
CA LEU A 228 -18.72 5.87 -6.37
C LEU A 228 -19.47 4.84 -5.51
N ARG A 229 -20.45 5.30 -4.74
CA ARG A 229 -21.37 4.47 -3.97
C ARG A 229 -22.78 4.68 -4.52
N VAL A 230 -23.48 3.59 -4.79
CA VAL A 230 -24.90 3.63 -5.16
C VAL A 230 -25.66 2.70 -4.23
N ILE A 231 -26.78 3.17 -3.69
CA ILE A 231 -27.69 2.38 -2.82
C ILE A 231 -28.99 2.20 -3.60
N PHE A 232 -29.38 0.96 -3.76
CA PHE A 232 -30.59 0.53 -4.47
C PHE A 232 -31.74 0.27 -3.51
#